data_83944b518c10e25b6b3cbf819bd0eb3e
#
_entry.id   83944b518c10e25b6b3cbf819bd0eb3e
#
_cell.length_a   1.000
_cell.length_b   1.000
_cell.length_c   1.000
_cell.angle_alpha   90.00
_cell.angle_beta   90.00
_cell.angle_gamma   90.00
#
_symmetry.space_group_name_H-M   'P 1'
#
loop_
_entity.id
_entity.type
_entity.pdbx_description
1 polymer ?
#
loop_
_entity_poly.entity_id
_entity_poly.type
_entity_poly.pdbx_seq_one_letter_code
_entity_poly.pdbx_strand_id
1 'polypeptide(L)'
;CMDRNGNGRIETSQDANGNNLIDRGNPNEFFGQNDECYAWTKAIGRSGGTARALAIDAGDAQNPYGNVWVGMYTHREFYGVQGGDGTLIQRQGLQNPISIGHSPYGAVVDSNGYVWSGTLSGGTIVGFDSSTGRASGVIRPQGVPARSYGFTLDGENRLWVGAQSNGVNRYDPYHDANGNPIQDPLAGGGEWRNSSCGGHRCYMRGAGADAEGRIWFADNTTGMIGYRVDTMQLIGQFSIGGGTTGAGVDFNGFIWGVASGGYTGRIDPNNPNDVRRVTVGSGPYTYSDFTGFGLRNFTAPRGGYKMIIEGCEKLDTDWMTLNAEATLPPQTSIEFRAKVAESRDILSDPGLRAYGPWTMSADGPTEIPADLAG
;
A
#
# COMPACT_ATOMS: atom_id res chain seq x y z
N CYS A 1 -4.10 0.57 -18.78
CA CYS A 1 -4.30 -0.34 -19.92
C CYS A 1 -3.46 0.15 -21.08
N MET A 2 -2.88 -0.75 -21.83
CA MET A 2 -2.01 -0.45 -22.98
C MET A 2 -2.36 -1.42 -24.12
N ASP A 3 -2.51 -0.90 -25.33
CA ASP A 3 -2.62 -1.74 -26.53
C ASP A 3 -1.30 -2.51 -26.73
N ARG A 4 -1.28 -3.76 -26.26
CA ARG A 4 -0.06 -4.61 -26.28
C ARG A 4 0.08 -5.39 -27.58
N ASN A 5 -1.00 -5.62 -28.29
CA ASN A 5 -0.99 -6.33 -29.55
C ASN A 5 -0.90 -5.40 -30.78
N GLY A 6 -0.97 -4.06 -30.58
CA GLY A 6 -0.79 -3.04 -31.62
C GLY A 6 -1.94 -2.93 -32.60
N ASN A 7 -3.14 -3.37 -32.23
CA ASN A 7 -4.29 -3.36 -33.13
C ASN A 7 -5.10 -2.05 -33.09
N GLY A 8 -4.68 -1.07 -32.30
CA GLY A 8 -5.32 0.23 -32.14
C GLY A 8 -6.51 0.25 -31.17
N ARG A 9 -6.70 -0.83 -30.40
CA ARG A 9 -7.76 -0.95 -29.39
C ARG A 9 -7.18 -1.49 -28.11
N ILE A 10 -7.83 -1.20 -26.98
CA ILE A 10 -7.52 -1.81 -25.67
C ILE A 10 -8.60 -2.86 -25.40
N GLU A 11 -8.19 -4.13 -25.40
CA GLU A 11 -9.06 -5.24 -25.08
C GLU A 11 -9.00 -5.54 -23.58
N THR A 12 -10.09 -5.25 -22.90
CA THR A 12 -10.25 -5.51 -21.47
C THR A 12 -11.57 -6.21 -21.19
N SER A 13 -11.59 -6.98 -20.14
CA SER A 13 -12.78 -7.71 -19.70
C SER A 13 -13.94 -6.73 -19.43
N GLN A 14 -15.10 -7.00 -20.02
CA GLN A 14 -16.28 -6.13 -19.97
C GLN A 14 -17.56 -6.94 -20.04
N ASP A 15 -18.65 -6.39 -19.54
CA ASP A 15 -19.99 -6.91 -19.71
C ASP A 15 -20.46 -6.64 -21.16
N ALA A 16 -20.28 -7.62 -22.04
CA ALA A 16 -20.61 -7.46 -23.46
C ALA A 16 -22.10 -7.74 -23.73
N ASN A 17 -22.82 -8.42 -22.85
CA ASN A 17 -24.21 -8.78 -23.02
C ASN A 17 -25.19 -7.91 -22.21
N GLY A 18 -24.70 -6.99 -21.37
CA GLY A 18 -25.49 -6.04 -20.60
C GLY A 18 -26.22 -6.62 -19.40
N ASN A 19 -25.76 -7.77 -18.89
CA ASN A 19 -26.39 -8.43 -17.73
C ASN A 19 -25.82 -7.96 -16.38
N ASN A 20 -24.90 -6.98 -16.39
CA ASN A 20 -24.15 -6.45 -15.24
C ASN A 20 -23.19 -7.45 -14.58
N LEU A 21 -22.75 -8.46 -15.31
CA LEU A 21 -21.77 -9.45 -14.89
C LEU A 21 -20.72 -9.64 -15.98
N ILE A 22 -19.49 -9.93 -15.60
CA ILE A 22 -18.46 -10.44 -16.51
C ILE A 22 -18.43 -11.95 -16.35
N ASP A 23 -18.96 -12.66 -17.33
CA ASP A 23 -18.99 -14.12 -17.33
C ASP A 23 -17.61 -14.68 -17.69
N ARG A 24 -16.98 -15.34 -16.73
CA ARG A 24 -15.65 -15.95 -16.91
C ARG A 24 -15.64 -17.11 -17.93
N GLY A 25 -16.79 -17.68 -18.22
CA GLY A 25 -16.96 -18.70 -19.25
C GLY A 25 -17.11 -18.14 -20.66
N ASN A 26 -17.35 -16.83 -20.79
CA ASN A 26 -17.55 -16.15 -22.07
C ASN A 26 -16.25 -15.47 -22.54
N PRO A 27 -15.57 -15.96 -23.59
CA PRO A 27 -14.32 -15.36 -24.06
C PRO A 27 -14.48 -13.95 -24.65
N ASN A 28 -15.70 -13.50 -24.92
CA ASN A 28 -15.96 -12.13 -25.35
C ASN A 28 -16.13 -11.15 -24.18
N GLU A 29 -16.22 -11.66 -22.96
CA GLU A 29 -16.38 -10.86 -21.75
C GLU A 29 -15.17 -10.96 -20.81
N PHE A 30 -14.51 -12.10 -20.76
CA PHE A 30 -13.40 -12.34 -19.87
C PHE A 30 -12.13 -12.72 -20.62
N PHE A 31 -11.18 -11.79 -20.71
CA PHE A 31 -9.90 -11.96 -21.42
C PHE A 31 -8.80 -12.64 -20.59
N GLY A 32 -8.99 -12.76 -19.26
CA GLY A 32 -8.02 -13.41 -18.39
C GLY A 32 -6.63 -12.77 -18.49
N GLN A 33 -5.61 -13.58 -18.74
CA GLN A 33 -4.23 -13.09 -18.88
C GLN A 33 -3.97 -12.29 -20.17
N ASN A 34 -4.87 -12.34 -21.12
CA ASN A 34 -4.81 -11.55 -22.35
C ASN A 34 -5.43 -10.17 -22.20
N ASP A 35 -6.00 -9.86 -21.05
CA ASP A 35 -6.55 -8.54 -20.72
C ASP A 35 -5.45 -7.48 -20.75
N GLU A 36 -5.58 -6.48 -21.59
CA GLU A 36 -4.57 -5.43 -21.82
C GLU A 36 -4.52 -4.39 -20.71
N CYS A 37 -5.39 -4.52 -19.70
CA CYS A 37 -5.31 -3.76 -18.47
C CYS A 37 -4.44 -4.41 -17.39
N TYR A 38 -3.92 -5.62 -17.62
CA TYR A 38 -2.82 -6.14 -16.80
C TYR A 38 -1.49 -5.55 -17.24
N ALA A 39 -0.76 -4.91 -16.33
CA ALA A 39 0.59 -4.45 -16.63
C ALA A 39 1.53 -5.64 -16.87
N TRP A 40 1.45 -6.64 -16.00
CA TRP A 40 2.23 -7.88 -16.09
C TRP A 40 1.60 -8.99 -15.24
N THR A 41 2.02 -10.21 -15.50
CA THR A 41 1.71 -11.40 -14.69
C THR A 41 2.98 -12.19 -14.46
N LYS A 42 3.28 -12.56 -13.22
CA LYS A 42 4.48 -13.31 -12.86
C LYS A 42 4.15 -14.48 -11.94
N ALA A 43 4.53 -15.67 -12.35
CA ALA A 43 4.57 -16.82 -11.46
C ALA A 43 5.82 -16.72 -10.57
N ILE A 44 5.63 -16.76 -9.26
CA ILE A 44 6.69 -16.69 -8.25
C ILE A 44 6.54 -17.82 -7.23
N GLY A 45 7.62 -18.09 -6.52
CA GLY A 45 7.67 -19.16 -5.53
C GLY A 45 8.12 -20.50 -6.10
N ARG A 46 8.14 -21.48 -5.25
CA ARG A 46 8.50 -22.89 -5.58
C ARG A 46 7.31 -23.80 -5.36
N SER A 47 7.40 -25.02 -5.86
CA SER A 47 6.34 -26.03 -5.75
C SER A 47 5.83 -26.17 -4.30
N GLY A 48 4.52 -26.29 -4.13
CA GLY A 48 3.85 -26.33 -2.82
C GLY A 48 3.74 -24.97 -2.11
N GLY A 49 4.12 -23.87 -2.76
CA GLY A 49 4.03 -22.53 -2.20
C GLY A 49 2.59 -22.01 -2.16
N THR A 50 2.21 -21.40 -1.03
CA THR A 50 0.96 -20.65 -0.87
C THR A 50 1.29 -19.23 -0.45
N ALA A 51 1.04 -18.25 -1.30
CA ALA A 51 1.17 -16.84 -0.98
C ALA A 51 -0.01 -16.39 -0.11
N ARG A 52 0.26 -15.59 0.92
CA ARG A 52 -0.76 -15.00 1.81
C ARG A 52 -0.52 -13.52 2.07
N ALA A 53 0.72 -13.11 2.22
CA ALA A 53 1.08 -11.73 2.49
C ALA A 53 1.46 -10.99 1.21
N LEU A 54 1.06 -9.72 1.11
CA LEU A 54 1.44 -8.83 0.04
C LEU A 54 1.69 -7.43 0.62
N ALA A 55 2.79 -6.80 0.20
CA ALA A 55 3.07 -5.42 0.54
C ALA A 55 3.71 -4.71 -0.67
N ILE A 56 3.55 -3.39 -0.74
CA ILE A 56 4.07 -2.57 -1.84
C ILE A 56 4.87 -1.42 -1.22
N ASP A 57 6.13 -1.27 -1.63
CA ASP A 57 6.93 -0.13 -1.22
C ASP A 57 6.73 1.10 -2.12
N ALA A 58 7.28 2.23 -1.69
CA ALA A 58 7.13 3.49 -2.41
C ALA A 58 7.96 3.57 -3.69
N GLY A 59 8.91 2.65 -3.88
CA GLY A 59 9.88 2.72 -4.95
C GLY A 59 10.93 3.82 -4.75
N ASP A 60 11.68 4.06 -5.81
CA ASP A 60 12.74 5.07 -5.89
C ASP A 60 12.76 5.72 -7.28
N ALA A 61 13.72 6.57 -7.55
CA ALA A 61 13.85 7.25 -8.85
C ALA A 61 14.09 6.28 -10.02
N GLN A 62 14.73 5.13 -9.75
CA GLN A 62 15.03 4.10 -10.75
C GLN A 62 13.83 3.15 -10.92
N ASN A 63 13.02 2.99 -9.90
CA ASN A 63 11.82 2.16 -9.89
C ASN A 63 10.61 2.93 -9.33
N PRO A 64 10.04 3.88 -10.09
CA PRO A 64 8.97 4.74 -9.62
C PRO A 64 7.64 4.00 -9.36
N TYR A 65 7.52 2.76 -9.84
CA TYR A 65 6.35 1.92 -9.58
C TYR A 65 6.43 1.16 -8.25
N GLY A 66 7.57 1.29 -7.55
CA GLY A 66 7.84 0.55 -6.33
C GLY A 66 8.14 -0.92 -6.56
N ASN A 67 8.24 -1.66 -5.47
CA ASN A 67 8.41 -3.10 -5.50
C ASN A 67 7.22 -3.77 -4.81
N VAL A 68 6.92 -4.99 -5.23
CA VAL A 68 5.90 -5.84 -4.61
C VAL A 68 6.59 -6.94 -3.83
N TRP A 69 6.29 -7.04 -2.56
CA TRP A 69 6.82 -8.05 -1.63
C TRP A 69 5.76 -9.10 -1.37
N VAL A 70 5.99 -10.32 -1.84
CA VAL A 70 5.04 -11.43 -1.77
C VAL A 70 5.51 -12.47 -0.76
N GLY A 71 4.76 -12.61 0.32
CA GLY A 71 5.06 -13.54 1.40
C GLY A 71 4.46 -14.94 1.15
N MET A 72 5.34 -15.94 1.07
CA MET A 72 5.00 -17.34 0.90
C MET A 72 4.79 -17.99 2.28
N TYR A 73 3.53 -18.14 2.65
CA TYR A 73 3.10 -18.66 3.95
C TYR A 73 3.71 -20.02 4.29
N THR A 74 3.69 -20.95 3.34
CA THR A 74 4.19 -22.32 3.53
C THR A 74 5.71 -22.41 3.62
N HIS A 75 6.41 -21.52 2.92
CA HIS A 75 7.87 -21.55 2.82
C HIS A 75 8.57 -20.57 3.77
N ARG A 76 7.80 -19.69 4.44
CA ARG A 76 8.32 -18.67 5.38
C ARG A 76 9.38 -17.78 4.74
N GLU A 77 9.06 -17.28 3.55
CA GLU A 77 9.96 -16.46 2.76
C GLU A 77 9.20 -15.36 2.02
N PHE A 78 9.89 -14.29 1.66
CA PHE A 78 9.36 -13.21 0.82
C PHE A 78 10.10 -13.14 -0.50
N TYR A 79 9.36 -12.99 -1.58
CA TYR A 79 9.86 -12.63 -2.90
C TYR A 79 9.64 -11.15 -3.14
N GLY A 80 10.70 -10.43 -3.52
CA GLY A 80 10.62 -9.08 -4.01
C GLY A 80 10.59 -9.06 -5.54
N VAL A 81 9.60 -8.38 -6.13
CA VAL A 81 9.50 -8.17 -7.58
C VAL A 81 9.34 -6.69 -7.88
N GLN A 82 9.89 -6.25 -9.01
CA GLN A 82 9.75 -4.87 -9.48
C GLN A 82 8.31 -4.61 -9.91
N GLY A 83 7.74 -3.47 -9.48
CA GLY A 83 6.36 -3.11 -9.78
C GLY A 83 6.11 -2.78 -11.24
N GLY A 84 7.15 -2.39 -11.98
CA GLY A 84 7.04 -2.03 -13.39
C GLY A 84 6.81 -3.21 -14.33
N ASP A 85 7.49 -4.34 -14.09
CA ASP A 85 7.52 -5.48 -15.02
C ASP A 85 7.41 -6.86 -14.37
N GLY A 86 7.37 -6.93 -13.04
CA GLY A 86 7.29 -8.18 -12.28
C GLY A 86 8.60 -8.99 -12.26
N THR A 87 9.74 -8.43 -12.66
CA THR A 87 11.02 -9.12 -12.55
C THR A 87 11.45 -9.24 -11.10
N LEU A 88 12.12 -10.35 -10.74
CA LEU A 88 12.68 -10.51 -9.40
C LEU A 88 13.73 -9.42 -9.14
N ILE A 89 13.66 -8.79 -7.98
CA ILE A 89 14.66 -7.80 -7.57
C ILE A 89 16.01 -8.48 -7.46
N GLN A 90 16.99 -7.93 -8.16
CA GLN A 90 18.39 -8.34 -8.11
C GLN A 90 19.23 -7.15 -7.63
N ARG A 91 19.72 -7.20 -6.42
CA ARG A 91 20.64 -6.21 -5.83
C ARG A 91 21.82 -6.94 -5.19
N GLN A 92 22.97 -6.32 -5.24
CA GLN A 92 24.15 -6.86 -4.56
C GLN A 92 23.88 -6.97 -3.05
N GLY A 93 24.09 -8.15 -2.49
CA GLY A 93 23.85 -8.43 -1.08
C GLY A 93 22.41 -8.83 -0.71
N LEU A 94 21.43 -8.59 -1.57
CA LEU A 94 20.04 -8.99 -1.33
C LEU A 94 19.80 -10.42 -1.81
N GLN A 95 19.47 -11.32 -0.88
CA GLN A 95 18.96 -12.64 -1.24
C GLN A 95 17.47 -12.56 -1.56
N ASN A 96 17.07 -13.07 -2.71
CA ASN A 96 15.68 -13.13 -3.13
C ASN A 96 15.36 -14.56 -3.59
N PRO A 97 14.57 -15.34 -2.82
CA PRO A 97 13.73 -14.93 -1.69
C PRO A 97 14.47 -14.68 -0.38
N ILE A 98 13.86 -13.83 0.47
CA ILE A 98 14.32 -13.55 1.82
C ILE A 98 13.65 -14.53 2.79
N SER A 99 14.44 -15.33 3.52
CA SER A 99 13.91 -16.23 4.55
C SER A 99 13.55 -15.48 5.82
N ILE A 100 12.39 -15.79 6.39
CA ILE A 100 11.90 -15.22 7.65
C ILE A 100 11.48 -16.30 8.65
N GLY A 101 11.43 -15.94 9.93
CA GLY A 101 11.23 -16.92 11.01
C GLY A 101 9.80 -17.41 11.24
N HIS A 102 8.79 -16.88 10.50
CA HIS A 102 7.41 -17.28 10.66
C HIS A 102 6.66 -17.36 9.30
N SER A 103 5.45 -17.92 9.33
CA SER A 103 4.57 -17.98 8.15
C SER A 103 3.88 -16.62 7.93
N PRO A 104 4.23 -15.86 6.89
CA PRO A 104 3.67 -14.53 6.66
C PRO A 104 2.20 -14.61 6.22
N TYR A 105 1.32 -13.86 6.90
CA TYR A 105 -0.11 -13.85 6.58
C TYR A 105 -0.59 -12.49 6.09
N GLY A 106 -0.19 -11.40 6.73
CA GLY A 106 -0.32 -10.02 6.26
C GLY A 106 1.05 -9.36 6.21
N ALA A 107 1.20 -8.33 5.39
CA ALA A 107 2.42 -7.53 5.33
C ALA A 107 2.13 -6.08 4.95
N VAL A 108 3.03 -5.19 5.37
CA VAL A 108 3.05 -3.76 5.07
C VAL A 108 4.49 -3.31 4.88
N VAL A 109 4.70 -2.19 4.19
CA VAL A 109 6.02 -1.52 4.13
C VAL A 109 5.89 -0.17 4.81
N ASP A 110 6.78 0.11 5.75
CA ASP A 110 6.81 1.41 6.41
C ASP A 110 7.57 2.48 5.60
N SER A 111 7.54 3.73 6.05
CA SER A 111 8.19 4.84 5.36
C SER A 111 9.72 4.76 5.36
N ASN A 112 10.30 3.94 6.24
CA ASN A 112 11.75 3.73 6.32
C ASN A 112 12.24 2.55 5.46
N GLY A 113 11.31 1.89 4.73
CA GLY A 113 11.63 0.80 3.82
C GLY A 113 11.74 -0.57 4.48
N TYR A 114 11.25 -0.72 5.71
CA TYR A 114 11.14 -2.03 6.34
C TYR A 114 9.82 -2.70 5.96
N VAL A 115 9.90 -3.94 5.54
CA VAL A 115 8.73 -4.79 5.31
C VAL A 115 8.40 -5.53 6.60
N TRP A 116 7.21 -5.31 7.12
CA TRP A 116 6.72 -5.94 8.33
C TRP A 116 5.64 -6.97 8.00
N SER A 117 5.67 -8.09 8.68
CA SER A 117 4.71 -9.18 8.49
C SER A 117 4.19 -9.73 9.81
N GLY A 118 2.87 -9.92 9.85
CA GLY A 118 2.19 -10.66 10.91
C GLY A 118 1.89 -12.10 10.49
N THR A 119 1.67 -12.96 11.46
CA THR A 119 1.27 -14.37 11.25
C THR A 119 -0.22 -14.58 11.51
N LEU A 120 -0.78 -15.71 11.03
CA LEU A 120 -2.17 -16.08 11.31
C LEU A 120 -2.38 -16.53 12.76
N SER A 121 -1.36 -17.03 13.43
CA SER A 121 -1.46 -17.54 14.80
C SER A 121 -0.25 -17.16 15.65
N GLY A 122 -0.43 -17.02 16.96
CA GLY A 122 0.64 -16.72 17.90
C GLY A 122 1.01 -15.25 18.02
N GLY A 123 0.44 -14.36 17.20
CA GLY A 123 0.61 -12.89 17.30
C GLY A 123 2.02 -12.39 17.06
N THR A 124 2.87 -13.18 16.41
CA THR A 124 4.26 -12.80 16.14
C THR A 124 4.38 -11.86 14.97
N ILE A 125 5.40 -11.01 14.99
CA ILE A 125 5.80 -10.11 13.93
C ILE A 125 7.24 -10.43 13.52
N VAL A 126 7.54 -10.26 12.23
CA VAL A 126 8.90 -10.24 11.68
C VAL A 126 9.01 -9.02 10.77
N GLY A 127 10.12 -8.31 10.85
CA GLY A 127 10.48 -7.25 9.90
C GLY A 127 11.71 -7.64 9.10
N PHE A 128 11.89 -7.05 7.94
CA PHE A 128 13.16 -7.07 7.20
C PHE A 128 13.37 -5.77 6.44
N ASP A 129 14.63 -5.41 6.28
CA ASP A 129 15.05 -4.27 5.47
C ASP A 129 14.93 -4.63 3.98
N SER A 130 14.11 -3.90 3.24
CA SER A 130 13.84 -4.14 1.81
C SER A 130 15.07 -3.92 0.91
N SER A 131 16.06 -3.18 1.39
CA SER A 131 17.29 -2.88 0.64
C SER A 131 18.36 -3.97 0.79
N THR A 132 18.49 -4.55 1.97
CA THR A 132 19.55 -5.51 2.31
C THR A 132 19.04 -6.96 2.48
N GLY A 133 17.75 -7.14 2.73
CA GLY A 133 17.16 -8.44 3.08
C GLY A 133 17.46 -8.89 4.50
N ARG A 134 18.14 -8.07 5.32
CA ARG A 134 18.37 -8.39 6.73
C ARG A 134 17.05 -8.48 7.47
N ALA A 135 16.75 -9.66 8.02
CA ALA A 135 15.52 -9.91 8.75
C ALA A 135 15.74 -9.83 10.27
N SER A 136 14.70 -9.45 10.98
CA SER A 136 14.64 -9.55 12.45
C SER A 136 14.50 -11.02 12.88
N GLY A 137 14.74 -11.28 14.14
CA GLY A 137 14.19 -12.46 14.80
C GLY A 137 12.66 -12.40 14.87
N VAL A 138 12.04 -13.46 15.37
CA VAL A 138 10.60 -13.48 15.63
C VAL A 138 10.29 -12.61 16.86
N ILE A 139 9.61 -11.49 16.64
CA ILE A 139 9.19 -10.56 17.69
C ILE A 139 7.85 -11.06 18.25
N ARG A 140 7.81 -11.26 19.57
CA ARG A 140 6.62 -11.78 20.28
C ARG A 140 5.95 -10.70 21.09
N PRO A 141 4.62 -10.71 21.21
CA PRO A 141 3.92 -9.80 22.13
C PRO A 141 4.45 -9.94 23.56
N GLN A 142 4.72 -8.80 24.19
CA GLN A 142 5.18 -8.73 25.58
C GLN A 142 4.19 -7.90 26.40
N GLY A 143 3.72 -8.44 27.51
CA GLY A 143 2.76 -7.76 28.41
C GLY A 143 1.35 -7.57 27.81
N VAL A 144 1.09 -8.09 26.60
CA VAL A 144 -0.19 -8.00 25.90
C VAL A 144 -0.62 -9.37 25.36
N PRO A 145 -1.94 -9.61 25.14
CA PRO A 145 -2.41 -10.86 24.57
C PRO A 145 -1.84 -11.09 23.16
N ALA A 146 -1.57 -12.34 22.80
CA ALA A 146 -1.22 -12.71 21.45
C ALA A 146 -2.42 -12.48 20.50
N ARG A 147 -2.22 -11.69 19.43
CA ARG A 147 -3.25 -11.35 18.46
C ARG A 147 -2.71 -11.49 17.06
N SER A 148 -3.53 -11.99 16.16
CA SER A 148 -3.13 -12.28 14.78
C SER A 148 -4.33 -12.22 13.86
N TYR A 149 -4.21 -11.62 12.73
CA TYR A 149 -4.99 -11.64 11.51
C TYR A 149 -4.87 -10.32 10.76
N GLY A 150 -5.66 -9.30 11.08
CA GLY A 150 -5.58 -7.98 10.45
C GLY A 150 -4.25 -7.31 10.77
N PHE A 151 -3.62 -6.73 9.76
CA PHE A 151 -2.30 -6.14 9.90
C PHE A 151 -2.20 -4.87 9.06
N THR A 152 -1.86 -3.74 9.68
CA THR A 152 -1.69 -2.45 9.00
C THR A 152 -0.69 -1.57 9.76
N LEU A 153 -0.38 -0.40 9.18
CA LEU A 153 0.43 0.66 9.80
C LEU A 153 -0.43 1.88 10.10
N ASP A 154 0.00 2.68 11.06
CA ASP A 154 -0.42 4.06 11.19
C ASP A 154 0.59 5.04 10.59
N GLY A 155 0.26 6.35 10.62
CA GLY A 155 1.11 7.41 10.07
C GLY A 155 2.46 7.59 10.79
N GLU A 156 2.66 6.97 11.95
CA GLU A 156 3.92 6.97 12.71
C GLU A 156 4.70 5.65 12.56
N ASN A 157 4.34 4.84 11.56
CA ASN A 157 4.94 3.51 11.29
C ASN A 157 4.76 2.48 12.41
N ARG A 158 3.78 2.65 13.29
CA ARG A 158 3.45 1.66 14.30
C ARG A 158 2.53 0.60 13.70
N LEU A 159 2.79 -0.64 14.05
CA LEU A 159 2.10 -1.81 13.51
C LEU A 159 0.84 -2.09 14.33
N TRP A 160 -0.30 -2.26 13.65
CA TRP A 160 -1.58 -2.58 14.26
C TRP A 160 -2.01 -4.00 13.88
N VAL A 161 -2.34 -4.79 14.88
CA VAL A 161 -2.70 -6.20 14.72
C VAL A 161 -4.05 -6.44 15.36
N GLY A 162 -5.06 -6.69 14.53
CA GLY A 162 -6.37 -7.15 14.97
C GLY A 162 -6.39 -8.67 15.12
N ALA A 163 -7.28 -9.19 15.97
CA ALA A 163 -7.36 -10.62 16.21
C ALA A 163 -8.75 -11.19 16.03
N GLN A 164 -8.81 -12.49 15.80
CA GLN A 164 -10.00 -13.30 15.93
C GLN A 164 -10.43 -13.46 17.43
N SER A 165 -10.09 -12.47 18.23
CA SER A 165 -10.40 -12.39 19.67
C SER A 165 -10.42 -10.93 20.09
N ASN A 166 -11.26 -10.62 21.03
CA ASN A 166 -11.64 -9.31 21.53
C ASN A 166 -10.51 -8.28 21.70
N GLY A 167 -10.14 -7.53 20.65
CA GLY A 167 -9.27 -6.38 20.71
C GLY A 167 -8.14 -6.30 19.67
N VAL A 168 -7.31 -5.28 19.82
CA VAL A 168 -6.17 -4.97 18.95
C VAL A 168 -4.88 -4.86 19.75
N ASN A 169 -3.75 -5.11 19.12
CA ASN A 169 -2.44 -4.74 19.60
C ASN A 169 -1.83 -3.68 18.68
N ARG A 170 -0.99 -2.82 19.24
CA ARG A 170 -0.09 -1.92 18.53
C ARG A 170 1.35 -2.23 18.95
N TYR A 171 2.23 -2.32 18.00
CA TYR A 171 3.67 -2.45 18.22
C TYR A 171 4.38 -1.26 17.57
N ASP A 172 5.17 -0.55 18.37
CA ASP A 172 6.04 0.52 17.91
C ASP A 172 7.48 -0.03 17.79
N PRO A 173 8.00 -0.23 16.58
CA PRO A 173 9.36 -0.74 16.40
C PRO A 173 10.44 0.32 16.63
N TYR A 174 10.06 1.61 16.73
CA TYR A 174 10.99 2.76 16.76
C TYR A 174 11.18 3.36 18.15
N HIS A 175 10.30 3.03 19.11
CA HIS A 175 10.40 3.51 20.47
C HIS A 175 10.20 2.36 21.47
N ASP A 176 10.96 2.41 22.58
CA ASP A 176 10.77 1.48 23.69
C ASP A 176 9.57 1.89 24.57
N ALA A 177 9.27 1.11 25.60
CA ALA A 177 8.15 1.38 26.51
C ALA A 177 8.30 2.67 27.33
N ASN A 178 9.48 3.29 27.36
CA ASN A 178 9.76 4.56 28.01
C ASN A 178 9.73 5.74 27.00
N GLY A 179 9.47 5.46 25.71
CA GLY A 179 9.49 6.44 24.64
C GLY A 179 10.89 6.78 24.11
N ASN A 180 11.93 6.02 24.49
CA ASN A 180 13.27 6.26 23.96
C ASN A 180 13.39 5.71 22.53
N PRO A 181 14.09 6.41 21.63
CA PRO A 181 14.30 5.96 20.26
C PRO A 181 15.09 4.64 20.19
N ILE A 182 14.65 3.74 19.34
CA ILE A 182 15.34 2.48 19.01
C ILE A 182 16.16 2.69 17.74
N GLN A 183 17.46 2.46 17.80
CA GLN A 183 18.39 2.66 16.68
C GLN A 183 18.20 1.60 15.58
N ASP A 184 17.91 0.37 15.97
CA ASP A 184 17.68 -0.74 15.05
C ASP A 184 16.31 -1.37 15.30
N PRO A 185 15.29 -1.03 14.49
CA PRO A 185 13.93 -1.53 14.69
C PRO A 185 13.82 -3.05 14.51
N LEU A 186 14.78 -3.67 13.81
CA LEU A 186 14.83 -5.11 13.60
C LEU A 186 15.42 -5.88 14.81
N ALA A 187 16.08 -5.22 15.73
CA ALA A 187 16.59 -5.83 16.96
C ALA A 187 15.47 -6.25 17.93
N GLY A 188 14.27 -5.71 17.77
CA GLY A 188 13.16 -5.85 18.71
C GLY A 188 13.29 -4.89 19.90
N GLY A 189 12.47 -5.09 20.94
CA GLY A 189 12.49 -4.20 22.12
C GLY A 189 11.51 -3.03 22.03
N GLY A 190 10.74 -2.96 20.94
CA GLY A 190 9.71 -1.94 20.74
C GLY A 190 8.55 -2.05 21.72
N GLU A 191 7.78 -0.96 21.81
CA GLU A 191 6.64 -0.87 22.71
C GLU A 191 5.45 -1.68 22.21
N TRP A 192 4.89 -2.50 23.09
CA TRP A 192 3.61 -3.15 22.88
C TRP A 192 2.50 -2.49 23.70
N ARG A 193 1.41 -2.16 23.04
CA ARG A 193 0.16 -1.72 23.68
C ARG A 193 -1.03 -2.53 23.17
N ASN A 194 -2.12 -2.55 23.94
CA ASN A 194 -3.35 -3.22 23.53
C ASN A 194 -4.59 -2.43 23.89
N SER A 195 -5.67 -2.68 23.18
CA SER A 195 -7.01 -2.17 23.49
C SER A 195 -8.07 -3.25 23.27
N SER A 196 -9.14 -3.19 24.04
CA SER A 196 -10.28 -4.09 23.90
C SER A 196 -11.36 -3.53 22.96
N CYS A 197 -12.37 -4.33 22.67
CA CYS A 197 -13.56 -3.91 21.92
C CYS A 197 -14.65 -3.27 22.81
N GLY A 198 -14.29 -2.68 23.95
CA GLY A 198 -15.26 -2.01 24.81
C GLY A 198 -16.32 -2.92 25.43
N GLY A 199 -15.99 -4.18 25.72
CA GLY A 199 -16.94 -5.17 26.24
C GLY A 199 -17.78 -5.87 25.16
N HIS A 200 -17.71 -5.44 23.90
CA HIS A 200 -18.36 -6.12 22.80
C HIS A 200 -17.55 -7.33 22.33
N ARG A 201 -18.23 -8.35 21.84
CA ARG A 201 -17.56 -9.42 21.10
C ARG A 201 -17.16 -8.90 19.74
N CYS A 202 -15.87 -8.98 19.40
CA CYS A 202 -15.39 -8.66 18.07
C CYS A 202 -14.51 -9.79 17.53
N TYR A 203 -14.50 -9.90 16.21
CA TYR A 203 -13.74 -10.92 15.48
C TYR A 203 -13.07 -10.25 14.28
N MET A 204 -11.92 -9.62 14.55
CA MET A 204 -11.25 -8.75 13.59
C MET A 204 -10.58 -9.51 12.47
N ARG A 205 -10.69 -8.97 11.28
CA ARG A 205 -10.14 -9.48 10.03
C ARG A 205 -9.21 -8.45 9.40
N GLY A 206 -9.48 -8.02 8.16
CA GLY A 206 -8.70 -7.00 7.48
C GLY A 206 -8.62 -5.69 8.23
N ALA A 207 -7.59 -4.89 7.94
CA ALA A 207 -7.36 -3.62 8.59
C ALA A 207 -6.91 -2.57 7.57
N GLY A 208 -7.23 -1.30 7.84
CA GLY A 208 -6.78 -0.15 7.07
C GLY A 208 -6.66 1.09 7.95
N ALA A 209 -5.78 2.01 7.58
CA ALA A 209 -5.58 3.29 8.24
C ALA A 209 -6.18 4.42 7.41
N ASP A 210 -6.72 5.45 8.07
CA ASP A 210 -7.13 6.69 7.41
C ASP A 210 -6.16 7.85 7.68
N ALA A 211 -6.34 8.95 6.94
CA ALA A 211 -5.49 10.13 7.05
C ALA A 211 -5.72 10.94 8.34
N GLU A 212 -6.76 10.62 9.12
CA GLU A 212 -7.17 11.38 10.31
C GLU A 212 -6.77 10.66 11.62
N GLY A 213 -5.82 9.74 11.53
CA GLY A 213 -5.27 9.05 12.68
C GLY A 213 -6.22 8.03 13.29
N ARG A 214 -6.95 7.29 12.43
CA ARG A 214 -7.83 6.21 12.86
C ARG A 214 -7.44 4.91 12.16
N ILE A 215 -7.59 3.80 12.86
CA ILE A 215 -7.42 2.45 12.31
C ILE A 215 -8.78 1.76 12.28
N TRP A 216 -9.08 1.15 11.15
CA TRP A 216 -10.34 0.48 10.89
C TRP A 216 -10.10 -1.01 10.65
N PHE A 217 -10.81 -1.84 11.38
CA PHE A 217 -10.79 -3.29 11.20
C PHE A 217 -12.14 -3.78 10.68
N ALA A 218 -12.10 -4.69 9.74
CA ALA A 218 -13.26 -5.50 9.42
C ALA A 218 -13.59 -6.38 10.63
N ASP A 219 -14.83 -6.29 11.09
CA ASP A 219 -15.34 -7.13 12.17
C ASP A 219 -16.34 -8.14 11.61
N ASN A 220 -15.99 -9.40 11.70
CA ASN A 220 -16.81 -10.49 11.16
C ASN A 220 -18.16 -10.63 11.88
N THR A 221 -18.32 -10.01 13.05
CA THR A 221 -19.58 -10.07 13.82
C THR A 221 -20.56 -8.98 13.42
N THR A 222 -20.10 -7.74 13.25
CA THR A 222 -20.99 -6.57 13.06
C THR A 222 -20.71 -5.79 11.79
N GLY A 223 -19.47 -5.75 11.31
CA GLY A 223 -19.11 -4.97 10.13
C GLY A 223 -17.75 -4.30 10.25
N MET A 224 -17.70 -3.12 10.81
CA MET A 224 -16.45 -2.37 10.98
C MET A 224 -16.27 -1.92 12.43
N ILE A 225 -15.01 -1.85 12.86
CA ILE A 225 -14.65 -1.34 14.17
C ILE A 225 -13.46 -0.38 14.03
N GLY A 226 -13.54 0.78 14.67
CA GLY A 226 -12.54 1.84 14.57
C GLY A 226 -11.84 2.15 15.89
N TYR A 227 -10.55 2.51 15.81
CA TYR A 227 -9.74 2.94 16.94
C TYR A 227 -8.99 4.22 16.61
N ARG A 228 -8.80 5.10 17.60
CA ARG A 228 -7.90 6.23 17.50
C ARG A 228 -6.45 5.78 17.61
N VAL A 229 -5.59 6.33 16.78
CA VAL A 229 -4.17 5.96 16.73
C VAL A 229 -3.42 6.45 17.97
N ASP A 230 -3.68 7.66 18.42
CA ASP A 230 -3.01 8.31 19.55
C ASP A 230 -3.30 7.63 20.89
N THR A 231 -4.55 7.43 21.21
CA THR A 231 -5.03 6.94 22.49
C THR A 231 -5.35 5.44 22.53
N MET A 232 -5.44 4.81 21.37
CA MET A 232 -5.97 3.45 21.18
C MET A 232 -7.44 3.31 21.68
N GLN A 233 -8.15 4.42 21.83
CA GLN A 233 -9.55 4.40 22.21
C GLN A 233 -10.41 3.82 21.08
N LEU A 234 -11.36 2.98 21.47
CA LEU A 234 -12.42 2.51 20.58
C LEU A 234 -13.28 3.71 20.15
N ILE A 235 -13.41 3.92 18.83
CA ILE A 235 -14.32 4.90 18.25
C ILE A 235 -15.75 4.34 18.26
N GLY A 236 -15.92 3.09 17.84
CA GLY A 236 -17.19 2.42 17.79
C GLY A 236 -17.18 1.19 16.90
N GLN A 237 -18.34 0.53 16.88
CA GLN A 237 -18.67 -0.54 15.95
C GLN A 237 -19.77 -0.06 14.99
N PHE A 238 -19.58 -0.29 13.70
CA PHE A 238 -20.45 0.22 12.63
C PHE A 238 -21.00 -0.96 11.83
N SER A 239 -22.31 -1.09 11.81
CA SER A 239 -22.97 -2.21 11.17
C SER A 239 -23.08 -2.00 9.66
N ILE A 240 -22.26 -2.73 8.92
CA ILE A 240 -22.47 -2.95 7.48
C ILE A 240 -22.95 -4.36 7.19
N GLY A 241 -23.12 -5.17 8.22
CA GLY A 241 -23.56 -6.58 8.20
C GLY A 241 -22.46 -7.54 8.63
N GLY A 242 -22.85 -8.71 9.09
CA GLY A 242 -21.93 -9.77 9.52
C GLY A 242 -21.15 -10.40 8.37
N GLY A 243 -20.07 -11.10 8.70
CA GLY A 243 -19.21 -11.75 7.72
C GLY A 243 -18.25 -10.81 7.03
N THR A 244 -18.03 -9.58 7.54
CA THR A 244 -17.06 -8.62 6.99
C THR A 244 -15.64 -9.13 7.21
N THR A 245 -14.87 -9.20 6.12
CA THR A 245 -13.54 -9.80 6.09
C THR A 245 -12.44 -8.85 5.64
N GLY A 246 -12.74 -7.91 4.73
CA GLY A 246 -11.79 -6.91 4.24
C GLY A 246 -12.14 -5.52 4.73
N ALA A 247 -11.13 -4.71 4.98
CA ALA A 247 -11.24 -3.30 5.32
C ALA A 247 -10.35 -2.47 4.39
N GLY A 248 -10.83 -1.30 4.00
CA GLY A 248 -10.07 -0.37 3.21
C GLY A 248 -10.58 1.06 3.37
N VAL A 249 -9.73 2.02 3.04
CA VAL A 249 -10.05 3.44 3.06
C VAL A 249 -9.86 3.99 1.66
N ASP A 250 -10.86 4.70 1.13
CA ASP A 250 -10.75 5.33 -0.18
C ASP A 250 -10.12 6.73 -0.11
N PHE A 251 -9.85 7.32 -1.27
CA PHE A 251 -9.22 8.64 -1.37
C PHE A 251 -10.10 9.81 -0.85
N ASN A 252 -11.39 9.56 -0.63
CA ASN A 252 -12.31 10.53 -0.02
C ASN A 252 -12.43 10.33 1.49
N GLY A 253 -11.70 9.38 2.07
CA GLY A 253 -11.73 9.06 3.50
C GLY A 253 -12.90 8.18 3.93
N PHE A 254 -13.70 7.64 3.00
CA PHE A 254 -14.73 6.67 3.33
C PHE A 254 -14.12 5.30 3.65
N ILE A 255 -14.71 4.63 4.63
CA ILE A 255 -14.30 3.31 5.06
C ILE A 255 -15.14 2.27 4.34
N TRP A 256 -14.48 1.30 3.74
CA TRP A 256 -15.12 0.21 3.01
C TRP A 256 -14.88 -1.12 3.70
N GLY A 257 -15.93 -1.92 3.77
CA GLY A 257 -15.87 -3.29 4.25
C GLY A 257 -16.46 -4.27 3.24
N VAL A 258 -15.80 -5.40 3.04
CA VAL A 258 -16.26 -6.49 2.16
C VAL A 258 -16.82 -7.61 3.00
N ALA A 259 -18.08 -7.94 2.77
CA ALA A 259 -18.82 -8.94 3.55
C ALA A 259 -19.13 -10.18 2.70
N SER A 260 -18.82 -11.36 3.21
CA SER A 260 -19.04 -12.66 2.55
C SER A 260 -20.51 -12.94 2.18
N GLY A 261 -21.46 -12.17 2.73
CA GLY A 261 -22.87 -12.22 2.40
C GLY A 261 -23.23 -11.64 1.03
N GLY A 262 -22.27 -11.25 0.21
CA GLY A 262 -22.50 -10.80 -1.17
C GLY A 262 -22.55 -9.29 -1.37
N TYR A 263 -22.05 -8.52 -0.44
CA TYR A 263 -22.05 -7.05 -0.54
C TYR A 263 -20.75 -6.42 -0.04
N THR A 264 -20.54 -5.19 -0.44
CA THR A 264 -19.60 -4.26 0.17
C THR A 264 -20.37 -3.13 0.84
N GLY A 265 -19.86 -2.66 1.97
CA GLY A 265 -20.46 -1.53 2.70
C GLY A 265 -19.48 -0.38 2.80
N ARG A 266 -20.00 0.84 2.62
CA ARG A 266 -19.26 2.10 2.83
C ARG A 266 -19.80 2.81 4.06
N ILE A 267 -18.92 3.35 4.87
CA ILE A 267 -19.23 4.17 6.05
C ILE A 267 -18.54 5.52 5.88
N ASP A 268 -19.26 6.60 6.16
CA ASP A 268 -18.63 7.90 6.42
C ASP A 268 -18.15 7.93 7.88
N PRO A 269 -16.84 7.97 8.16
CA PRO A 269 -16.34 7.97 9.53
C PRO A 269 -16.67 9.25 10.32
N ASN A 270 -17.05 10.32 9.62
CA ASN A 270 -17.49 11.59 10.22
C ASN A 270 -19.01 11.67 10.41
N ASN A 271 -19.75 10.81 9.68
CA ASN A 271 -21.18 10.61 9.86
C ASN A 271 -21.52 9.11 9.85
N PRO A 272 -21.34 8.41 10.96
CA PRO A 272 -21.48 6.95 11.03
C PRO A 272 -22.86 6.40 10.67
N ASN A 273 -23.87 7.29 10.58
CA ASN A 273 -25.22 6.92 10.12
C ASN A 273 -25.34 6.86 8.58
N ASP A 274 -24.38 7.46 7.84
CA ASP A 274 -24.30 7.32 6.37
C ASP A 274 -23.62 5.99 6.00
N VAL A 275 -24.39 4.93 6.09
CA VAL A 275 -23.96 3.59 5.69
C VAL A 275 -24.62 3.24 4.36
N ARG A 276 -23.81 2.93 3.36
CA ARG A 276 -24.30 2.47 2.05
C ARG A 276 -23.81 1.06 1.77
N ARG A 277 -24.68 0.24 1.19
CA ARG A 277 -24.37 -1.13 0.79
C ARG A 277 -24.57 -1.30 -0.71
N VAL A 278 -23.67 -2.04 -1.34
CA VAL A 278 -23.73 -2.39 -2.76
C VAL A 278 -23.55 -3.90 -2.88
N THR A 279 -24.45 -4.55 -3.61
CA THR A 279 -24.33 -5.98 -3.93
C THR A 279 -23.20 -6.17 -4.94
N VAL A 280 -22.28 -7.10 -4.66
CA VAL A 280 -21.08 -7.34 -5.47
C VAL A 280 -20.94 -8.82 -5.89
N GLY A 281 -21.99 -9.61 -5.75
CA GLY A 281 -22.01 -11.02 -6.15
C GLY A 281 -21.97 -11.98 -4.97
N SER A 282 -21.76 -13.26 -5.21
CA SER A 282 -21.81 -14.32 -4.19
C SER A 282 -20.45 -14.53 -3.55
N GLY A 283 -20.41 -14.49 -2.21
CA GLY A 283 -19.24 -14.84 -1.40
C GLY A 283 -17.99 -13.99 -1.65
N PRO A 284 -18.08 -12.65 -1.78
CA PRO A 284 -16.89 -11.83 -1.95
C PRO A 284 -15.99 -11.96 -0.73
N TYR A 285 -14.70 -12.06 -0.98
CA TYR A 285 -13.70 -12.21 0.06
C TYR A 285 -12.43 -11.44 -0.30
N THR A 286 -11.98 -10.60 0.61
CA THR A 286 -10.66 -9.98 0.52
C THR A 286 -9.87 -10.33 1.77
N TYR A 287 -8.57 -10.59 1.60
CA TYR A 287 -7.67 -10.71 2.72
C TYR A 287 -7.17 -9.33 3.12
N SER A 288 -7.13 -9.06 4.44
CA SER A 288 -6.52 -7.87 5.03
C SER A 288 -6.95 -6.53 4.41
N ASP A 289 -6.01 -5.64 4.20
CA ASP A 289 -6.17 -4.34 3.59
C ASP A 289 -6.31 -4.47 2.07
N PHE A 290 -7.33 -3.85 1.49
CA PHE A 290 -7.45 -3.72 0.04
C PHE A 290 -7.16 -2.29 -0.46
N THR A 291 -6.62 -1.44 0.41
CA THR A 291 -6.14 -0.10 0.09
C THR A 291 -4.62 0.00 0.02
N GLY A 292 -3.89 -1.08 -0.26
CA GLY A 292 -2.43 -1.12 -0.23
C GLY A 292 -1.73 0.06 -0.90
N PHE A 293 -2.32 0.64 -1.96
CA PHE A 293 -1.85 1.88 -2.55
C PHE A 293 -2.13 3.11 -1.66
N GLY A 294 -3.26 3.17 -0.96
CA GLY A 294 -3.60 4.24 -0.03
C GLY A 294 -2.62 4.32 1.14
N LEU A 295 -2.14 3.18 1.62
CA LEU A 295 -1.15 3.12 2.69
C LEU A 295 0.15 3.86 2.32
N ARG A 296 0.57 3.84 1.06
CA ARG A 296 1.71 4.63 0.57
C ARG A 296 1.54 6.13 0.82
N ASN A 297 0.32 6.64 0.76
CA ASN A 297 0.05 8.07 0.95
C ASN A 297 0.22 8.48 2.42
N PHE A 298 0.14 7.53 3.36
CA PHE A 298 0.35 7.81 4.78
C PHE A 298 1.79 7.56 5.23
N THR A 299 2.39 6.49 4.74
CA THR A 299 3.74 6.08 5.16
C THR A 299 4.85 6.78 4.37
N ALA A 300 4.61 7.14 3.12
CA ALA A 300 5.51 7.90 2.27
C ALA A 300 4.69 8.68 1.23
N PRO A 301 3.95 9.71 1.64
CA PRO A 301 3.07 10.44 0.75
C PRO A 301 3.87 11.07 -0.39
N ARG A 302 3.57 10.68 -1.62
CA ARG A 302 4.18 11.20 -2.84
C ARG A 302 3.10 11.54 -3.85
N GLY A 303 3.23 12.68 -4.49
CA GLY A 303 2.46 13.05 -5.66
C GLY A 303 3.39 13.29 -6.84
N GLY A 304 2.94 12.99 -8.04
CA GLY A 304 3.64 13.32 -9.27
C GLY A 304 2.74 14.11 -10.20
N TYR A 305 3.27 15.19 -10.75
CA TYR A 305 2.59 15.97 -11.78
C TYR A 305 3.50 16.07 -13.01
N LYS A 306 2.94 15.82 -14.19
CA LYS A 306 3.63 16.02 -15.46
C LYS A 306 2.84 17.01 -16.28
N MET A 307 3.55 17.97 -16.85
CA MET A 307 3.00 18.92 -17.79
C MET A 307 3.90 18.95 -19.03
N ILE A 308 3.29 18.94 -20.21
CA ILE A 308 3.98 19.19 -21.46
C ILE A 308 3.64 20.62 -21.86
N ILE A 309 4.68 21.42 -22.09
CA ILE A 309 4.56 22.78 -22.59
C ILE A 309 5.08 22.74 -24.01
N GLU A 310 4.25 23.16 -24.96
CA GLU A 310 4.63 23.25 -26.37
C GLU A 310 5.20 24.64 -26.64
N GLY A 311 6.25 24.67 -27.44
CA GLY A 311 6.84 25.94 -27.92
C GLY A 311 5.99 26.60 -28.99
N CYS A 312 6.51 27.67 -29.58
CA CYS A 312 5.81 28.39 -30.66
C CYS A 312 5.78 27.52 -31.94
N GLU A 313 4.59 27.26 -32.47
CA GLU A 313 4.35 26.35 -33.62
C GLU A 313 5.16 26.66 -34.91
N LYS A 314 5.71 27.86 -35.05
CA LYS A 314 6.37 28.32 -36.27
C LYS A 314 7.79 28.81 -36.10
N LEU A 315 8.35 28.72 -34.90
CA LEU A 315 9.69 29.18 -34.55
C LEU A 315 10.35 28.19 -33.63
N ASP A 316 11.63 27.98 -33.78
CA ASP A 316 12.43 27.27 -32.80
C ASP A 316 12.30 27.98 -31.44
N THR A 317 11.99 27.21 -30.42
CA THR A 317 11.82 27.72 -29.06
C THR A 317 12.98 27.29 -28.19
N ASP A 318 13.78 28.26 -27.76
CA ASP A 318 14.83 28.03 -26.78
C ASP A 318 14.25 28.08 -25.37
N TRP A 319 14.28 26.95 -24.66
CA TRP A 319 13.90 26.86 -23.26
C TRP A 319 15.09 27.26 -22.40
N MET A 320 15.05 28.44 -21.80
CA MET A 320 16.19 29.00 -21.08
C MET A 320 16.14 28.73 -19.59
N THR A 321 14.99 28.93 -18.95
CA THR A 321 14.86 28.83 -17.50
C THR A 321 13.56 28.18 -17.09
N LEU A 322 13.62 27.40 -16.00
CA LEU A 322 12.44 26.93 -15.25
C LEU A 322 12.42 27.69 -13.93
N ASN A 323 11.38 28.48 -13.72
CA ASN A 323 11.13 29.11 -12.42
C ASN A 323 9.99 28.40 -11.74
N ALA A 324 10.18 28.04 -10.49
CA ALA A 324 9.14 27.43 -9.65
C ALA A 324 9.14 28.11 -8.29
N GLU A 325 7.95 28.42 -7.80
CA GLU A 325 7.69 28.96 -6.46
C GLU A 325 6.65 28.09 -5.77
N ALA A 326 6.86 27.76 -4.50
CA ALA A 326 5.91 26.98 -3.73
C ALA A 326 5.97 27.33 -2.25
N THR A 327 4.81 27.28 -1.60
CA THR A 327 4.70 27.26 -0.14
C THR A 327 4.60 25.81 0.31
N LEU A 328 5.59 25.35 1.06
CA LEU A 328 5.71 23.97 1.46
C LEU A 328 5.36 23.81 2.96
N PRO A 329 4.49 22.86 3.32
CA PRO A 329 4.31 22.46 4.71
C PRO A 329 5.64 21.96 5.31
N PRO A 330 5.81 22.04 6.65
CA PRO A 330 6.99 21.48 7.32
C PRO A 330 7.22 20.01 6.92
N GLN A 331 8.48 19.61 6.78
CA GLN A 331 8.91 18.25 6.43
C GLN A 331 8.46 17.77 5.03
N THR A 332 8.10 18.68 4.15
CA THR A 332 7.81 18.35 2.75
C THR A 332 8.84 18.94 1.79
N SER A 333 8.97 18.31 0.61
CA SER A 333 9.83 18.80 -0.47
C SER A 333 9.17 18.56 -1.82
N ILE A 334 9.53 19.36 -2.81
CA ILE A 334 9.20 19.14 -4.21
C ILE A 334 10.50 18.96 -4.99
N GLU A 335 10.55 17.89 -5.78
CA GLU A 335 11.64 17.66 -6.73
C GLU A 335 11.13 17.95 -8.14
N PHE A 336 11.86 18.78 -8.87
CA PHE A 336 11.58 19.12 -10.26
C PHE A 336 12.58 18.46 -11.18
N ARG A 337 12.11 18.00 -12.33
CA ARG A 337 12.91 17.54 -13.45
C ARG A 337 12.29 18.06 -14.74
N ALA A 338 13.11 18.43 -15.68
CA ALA A 338 12.68 18.85 -17.01
C ALA A 338 13.32 17.98 -18.09
N LYS A 339 12.61 17.80 -19.19
CA LYS A 339 13.16 17.27 -20.45
C LYS A 339 12.78 18.24 -21.55
N VAL A 340 13.69 18.48 -22.47
CA VAL A 340 13.46 19.31 -23.67
C VAL A 340 13.66 18.42 -24.88
N ALA A 341 12.77 18.50 -25.85
CA ALA A 341 12.83 17.72 -27.10
C ALA A 341 12.20 18.51 -28.26
N GLU A 342 12.61 18.19 -29.46
CA GLU A 342 12.11 18.76 -30.70
C GLU A 342 10.66 18.35 -31.00
N SER A 343 10.20 17.22 -30.45
CA SER A 343 8.83 16.73 -30.61
C SER A 343 8.33 16.01 -29.37
N ARG A 344 7.00 15.93 -29.23
CA ARG A 344 6.33 15.27 -28.11
C ARG A 344 6.69 13.78 -27.99
N ASP A 345 6.89 13.10 -29.09
CA ASP A 345 7.15 11.66 -29.12
C ASP A 345 8.52 11.32 -28.52
N ILE A 346 9.50 12.21 -28.72
CA ILE A 346 10.86 12.06 -28.19
C ILE A 346 10.89 12.25 -26.67
N LEU A 347 9.96 12.96 -26.06
CA LEU A 347 9.92 13.16 -24.62
C LEU A 347 9.82 11.84 -23.82
N SER A 348 9.32 10.78 -24.44
CA SER A 348 9.22 9.44 -23.85
C SER A 348 10.52 8.62 -23.98
N ASP A 349 11.51 9.08 -24.74
CA ASP A 349 12.77 8.37 -24.90
C ASP A 349 13.54 8.31 -23.57
N PRO A 350 13.88 7.10 -23.08
CA PRO A 350 14.69 6.94 -21.86
C PRO A 350 16.09 7.52 -21.99
N GLY A 351 16.62 7.60 -23.21
CA GLY A 351 17.95 8.19 -23.51
C GLY A 351 17.96 9.71 -23.55
N LEU A 352 16.78 10.36 -23.58
CA LEU A 352 16.72 11.82 -23.59
C LEU A 352 17.21 12.40 -22.27
N ARG A 353 18.14 13.37 -22.39
CA ARG A 353 18.72 14.07 -21.23
C ARG A 353 17.61 14.67 -20.36
N ALA A 354 17.64 14.37 -19.06
CA ALA A 354 16.83 15.03 -18.06
C ALA A 354 17.67 16.09 -17.33
N TYR A 355 17.11 17.28 -17.17
CA TYR A 355 17.67 18.35 -16.37
C TYR A 355 17.16 18.23 -14.92
N GLY A 356 17.97 18.60 -13.94
CA GLY A 356 17.71 18.39 -12.53
C GLY A 356 18.28 17.06 -12.02
N PRO A 357 17.87 16.56 -10.83
CA PRO A 357 16.76 17.11 -10.03
C PRO A 357 17.09 18.42 -9.32
N TRP A 358 16.10 19.30 -9.21
CA TRP A 358 16.14 20.48 -8.34
C TRP A 358 15.13 20.28 -7.20
N THR A 359 15.56 20.50 -5.98
CA THR A 359 14.72 20.24 -4.79
C THR A 359 14.42 21.55 -4.06
N MET A 360 13.15 21.79 -3.79
CA MET A 360 12.65 22.79 -2.86
C MET A 360 12.17 22.10 -1.59
N SER A 361 12.43 22.70 -0.44
CA SER A 361 11.98 22.18 0.87
C SER A 361 11.52 23.33 1.76
N ALA A 362 10.70 22.99 2.78
CA ALA A 362 10.21 23.99 3.73
C ALA A 362 11.33 24.75 4.46
N ASP A 363 12.46 24.09 4.69
CA ASP A 363 13.64 24.64 5.38
C ASP A 363 14.79 25.02 4.41
N GLY A 364 14.52 25.00 3.10
CA GLY A 364 15.49 25.22 2.03
C GLY A 364 15.04 26.28 1.02
N PRO A 365 15.60 26.25 -0.20
CA PRO A 365 15.19 27.16 -1.26
C PRO A 365 13.70 27.02 -1.55
N THR A 366 12.99 28.13 -1.58
CA THR A 366 11.57 28.23 -1.97
C THR A 366 11.41 28.63 -3.45
N GLU A 367 12.51 28.93 -4.12
CA GLU A 367 12.58 29.26 -5.55
C GLU A 367 13.66 28.43 -6.23
N ILE A 368 13.42 28.01 -7.45
CA ILE A 368 14.39 27.35 -8.31
C ILE A 368 14.54 28.18 -9.58
N PRO A 369 15.62 28.90 -9.77
CA PRO A 369 16.09 29.31 -11.08
C PRO A 369 16.89 28.15 -11.68
N ALA A 370 16.32 27.44 -12.66
CA ALA A 370 17.01 26.34 -13.32
C ALA A 370 17.38 26.75 -14.74
N ASP A 371 18.65 26.64 -15.07
CA ASP A 371 19.14 26.84 -16.43
C ASP A 371 18.85 25.57 -17.26
N LEU A 372 18.09 25.74 -18.33
CA LEU A 372 17.80 24.70 -19.32
C LEU A 372 18.59 24.86 -20.60
N ALA A 373 19.36 25.95 -20.72
CA ALA A 373 20.26 26.24 -21.83
C ALA A 373 21.59 25.53 -21.59
N GLY A 374 21.74 24.27 -21.97
CA GLY A 374 23.02 23.60 -21.75
C GLY A 374 23.24 22.39 -22.64
#